data_edecb2326520157560056066be2728dd
#
_entry.id   edecb2326520157560056066be2728dd
#
_cell.length_a   1.000
_cell.length_b   1.000
_cell.length_c   1.000
_cell.angle_alpha   90.00
_cell.angle_beta   90.00
_cell.angle_gamma   90.00
#
_symmetry.space_group_name_H-M   'P 1'
#
loop_
_entity.id
_entity.type
_entity.pdbx_description
1 polymer ?
#
loop_
_entity_poly.entity_id
_entity_poly.type
_entity_poly.pdbx_seq_one_letter_code
_entity_poly.pdbx_strand_id
1 'polypeptide(L)'
;MPEGPSIVILREAAGHLAGRKVLDVTGNSTQDIQRLRNRTLRGVHSWGKHFLLAFDGFSVRIHFLLFGSWRINEAKDRPERLGLHFSGGEVLNVYACSVRFIKGALDDAYDWSADVMGTAWNPATARRRLRARPDALVADALLDQDVFAGVGNIIKNEVLHRIRVHPESRIGALPARKLSQLVDEARTYSFDFYEWKQAYVLKKHYQVHTKRVCPRDGTPLSYRKQLGLAQRRAFWCETCQRRYGADTSAVAEPARAPRRP
;
A
#
# COMPACT_ATOMS: atom_id res chain seq x y z
N MET A 1 -5.87 -7.18 -2.16
CA MET A 1 -6.07 -6.03 -1.24
C MET A 1 -5.78 -4.78 -2.04
N PRO A 2 -6.64 -3.78 -2.00
CA PRO A 2 -6.34 -2.49 -2.61
C PRO A 2 -5.09 -1.87 -2.00
N GLU A 3 -4.20 -1.32 -2.84
CA GLU A 3 -3.04 -0.53 -2.46
C GLU A 3 -3.28 0.92 -2.91
N GLY A 4 -2.42 1.85 -2.57
CA GLY A 4 -2.60 3.29 -2.81
C GLY A 4 -3.13 3.63 -4.20
N PRO A 5 -2.53 3.11 -5.29
CA PRO A 5 -3.03 3.38 -6.64
C PRO A 5 -4.50 2.99 -6.87
N SER A 6 -4.97 1.91 -6.23
CA SER A 6 -6.38 1.51 -6.32
C SER A 6 -7.32 2.49 -5.61
N ILE A 7 -6.81 3.19 -4.58
CA ILE A 7 -7.59 4.19 -3.85
C ILE A 7 -7.63 5.50 -4.63
N VAL A 8 -6.55 5.84 -5.32
CA VAL A 8 -6.53 7.00 -6.25
C VAL A 8 -7.55 6.81 -7.36
N ILE A 9 -7.63 5.61 -7.97
CA ILE A 9 -8.66 5.30 -8.98
C ILE A 9 -10.07 5.51 -8.42
N LEU A 10 -10.35 5.05 -7.19
CA LEU A 10 -11.64 5.28 -6.54
C LEU A 10 -11.90 6.77 -6.29
N ARG A 11 -10.90 7.51 -5.80
CA ARG A 11 -11.01 8.96 -5.57
C ARG A 11 -11.41 9.69 -6.86
N GLU A 12 -10.79 9.36 -7.97
CA GLU A 12 -11.09 9.96 -9.27
C GLU A 12 -12.48 9.57 -9.75
N ALA A 13 -12.83 8.30 -9.68
CA ALA A 13 -14.15 7.82 -10.08
C ALA A 13 -15.28 8.44 -9.25
N ALA A 14 -15.05 8.71 -7.95
CA ALA A 14 -16.04 9.27 -7.04
C ALA A 14 -15.97 10.82 -6.94
N GLY A 15 -15.00 11.46 -7.57
CA GLY A 15 -14.75 12.91 -7.44
C GLY A 15 -15.95 13.77 -7.81
N HIS A 16 -16.72 13.35 -8.81
CA HIS A 16 -17.93 14.06 -9.27
C HIS A 16 -19.08 14.07 -8.24
N LEU A 17 -19.01 13.26 -7.18
CA LEU A 17 -19.97 13.25 -6.07
C LEU A 17 -19.77 14.43 -5.10
N ALA A 18 -18.62 15.12 -5.17
CA ALA A 18 -18.39 16.32 -4.37
C ALA A 18 -19.43 17.41 -4.69
N GLY A 19 -19.90 18.11 -3.65
CA GLY A 19 -21.00 19.09 -3.74
C GLY A 19 -22.40 18.48 -3.60
N ARG A 20 -22.55 17.15 -3.71
CA ARG A 20 -23.86 16.50 -3.62
C ARG A 20 -24.29 16.25 -2.18
N LYS A 21 -25.59 16.31 -1.95
CA LYS A 21 -26.21 16.01 -0.65
C LYS A 21 -26.48 14.51 -0.54
N VAL A 22 -26.13 13.91 0.58
CA VAL A 22 -26.49 12.52 0.93
C VAL A 22 -27.96 12.51 1.35
N LEU A 23 -28.81 11.83 0.62
CA LEU A 23 -30.25 11.73 0.89
C LEU A 23 -30.56 10.55 1.81
N ASP A 24 -29.89 9.43 1.59
CA ASP A 24 -30.06 8.22 2.39
C ASP A 24 -28.75 7.49 2.61
N VAL A 25 -28.67 6.70 3.68
CA VAL A 25 -27.47 5.95 4.10
C VAL A 25 -27.88 4.54 4.50
N THR A 26 -27.26 3.57 3.87
CA THR A 26 -27.44 2.15 4.14
C THR A 26 -26.13 1.50 4.58
N GLY A 27 -26.20 0.27 5.06
CA GLY A 27 -25.02 -0.52 5.38
C GLY A 27 -24.99 -1.07 6.79
N ASN A 28 -24.07 -2.03 7.00
CA ASN A 28 -23.90 -2.76 8.26
C ASN A 28 -22.69 -2.30 9.10
N SER A 29 -22.25 -1.05 8.91
CA SER A 29 -21.18 -0.45 9.73
C SER A 29 -21.63 -0.35 11.20
N THR A 30 -20.69 -0.63 12.12
CA THR A 30 -20.88 -0.41 13.56
C THR A 30 -20.74 1.06 13.99
N GLN A 31 -20.33 1.94 13.05
CA GLN A 31 -20.27 3.37 13.29
C GLN A 31 -21.67 3.97 13.08
N ASP A 32 -21.94 5.09 13.72
CA ASP A 32 -23.15 5.89 13.48
C ASP A 32 -23.11 6.53 12.07
N ILE A 33 -23.40 5.72 11.05
CA ILE A 33 -23.39 6.17 9.65
C ILE A 33 -24.61 7.04 9.30
N GLN A 34 -25.69 6.97 10.09
CA GLN A 34 -26.91 7.77 9.85
C GLN A 34 -26.66 9.27 10.00
N ARG A 35 -25.63 9.66 10.75
CA ARG A 35 -25.19 11.08 10.83
C ARG A 35 -24.76 11.68 9.49
N LEU A 36 -24.51 10.87 8.45
CA LEU A 36 -24.20 11.34 7.09
C LEU A 36 -25.44 11.77 6.33
N ARG A 37 -26.62 11.32 6.74
CA ARG A 37 -27.89 11.69 6.09
C ARG A 37 -28.11 13.21 6.17
N ASN A 38 -28.53 13.77 5.07
CA ASN A 38 -28.75 15.21 4.87
C ASN A 38 -27.47 16.06 4.91
N ARG A 39 -26.26 15.46 4.92
CA ARG A 39 -25.00 16.20 4.81
C ARG A 39 -24.57 16.34 3.36
N THR A 40 -23.88 17.43 3.06
CA THR A 40 -23.26 17.67 1.74
C THR A 40 -21.83 17.17 1.76
N LEU A 41 -21.48 16.31 0.80
CA LEU A 41 -20.11 15.86 0.59
C LEU A 41 -19.27 17.03 0.07
N ARG A 42 -18.31 17.51 0.85
CA ARG A 42 -17.48 18.68 0.52
C ARG A 42 -16.28 18.34 -0.35
N GLY A 43 -15.77 17.12 -0.24
CA GLY A 43 -14.62 16.70 -1.03
C GLY A 43 -14.39 15.21 -0.97
N VAL A 44 -13.68 14.71 -1.98
CA VAL A 44 -13.25 13.31 -2.08
C VAL A 44 -11.73 13.28 -2.17
N HIS A 45 -11.08 12.64 -1.21
CA HIS A 45 -9.64 12.62 -1.08
C HIS A 45 -9.13 11.18 -0.92
N SER A 46 -7.82 11.03 -1.02
CA SER A 46 -7.12 9.77 -0.68
C SER A 46 -5.81 10.09 0.02
N TRP A 47 -5.42 9.25 0.95
CA TRP A 47 -4.09 9.22 1.53
C TRP A 47 -3.66 7.76 1.68
N GLY A 48 -2.60 7.40 0.98
CA GLY A 48 -2.14 6.03 0.97
C GLY A 48 -3.25 5.03 0.64
N LYS A 49 -3.63 4.19 1.62
CA LYS A 49 -4.70 3.19 1.47
C LYS A 49 -6.04 3.64 2.04
N HIS A 50 -6.16 4.90 2.40
CA HIS A 50 -7.38 5.49 2.94
C HIS A 50 -8.14 6.26 1.85
N PHE A 51 -9.39 5.93 1.66
CA PHE A 51 -10.35 6.72 0.90
C PHE A 51 -11.09 7.62 1.86
N LEU A 52 -11.16 8.91 1.56
CA LEU A 52 -11.60 9.96 2.47
C LEU A 52 -12.74 10.78 1.87
N LEU A 53 -13.84 10.85 2.59
CA LEU A 53 -15.00 11.66 2.23
C LEU A 53 -15.12 12.81 3.24
N ALA A 54 -14.92 14.05 2.80
CA ALA A 54 -14.94 15.22 3.65
C ALA A 54 -16.35 15.81 3.76
N PHE A 55 -16.76 16.12 4.99
CA PHE A 55 -18.01 16.81 5.34
C PHE A 55 -17.70 18.00 6.26
N ASP A 56 -18.69 18.84 6.54
CA ASP A 56 -18.51 19.97 7.44
C ASP A 56 -18.19 19.49 8.87
N GLY A 57 -17.01 19.82 9.34
CA GLY A 57 -16.51 19.52 10.69
C GLY A 57 -15.97 18.10 10.92
N PHE A 58 -16.06 17.20 9.93
CA PHE A 58 -15.52 15.84 10.04
C PHE A 58 -15.29 15.20 8.66
N SER A 59 -14.56 14.09 8.64
CA SER A 59 -14.39 13.25 7.47
C SER A 59 -14.69 11.79 7.76
N VAL A 60 -15.07 11.03 6.73
CA VAL A 60 -15.20 9.57 6.80
C VAL A 60 -13.97 8.95 6.18
N ARG A 61 -13.25 8.15 6.96
CA ARG A 61 -12.14 7.31 6.49
C ARG A 61 -12.64 5.92 6.19
N ILE A 62 -12.42 5.46 4.97
CA ILE A 62 -12.69 4.10 4.50
C ILE A 62 -11.35 3.43 4.21
N HIS A 63 -11.11 2.29 4.86
CA HIS A 63 -9.94 1.45 4.61
C HIS A 63 -10.39 0.06 4.18
N PHE A 64 -10.08 -0.30 2.93
CA PHE A 64 -10.48 -1.59 2.36
C PHE A 64 -9.62 -2.73 2.92
N LEU A 65 -10.29 -3.79 3.35
CA LEU A 65 -9.65 -5.03 3.80
C LEU A 65 -9.22 -5.89 2.60
N LEU A 66 -8.75 -7.10 2.86
CA LEU A 66 -8.20 -8.01 1.85
C LEU A 66 -9.12 -8.18 0.63
N PHE A 67 -10.43 -8.33 0.86
CA PHE A 67 -11.46 -8.50 -0.17
C PHE A 67 -12.32 -7.25 -0.36
N GLY A 68 -11.83 -6.10 0.10
CA GLY A 68 -12.53 -4.83 0.00
C GLY A 68 -12.73 -4.40 -1.46
N SER A 69 -13.87 -3.80 -1.72
CA SER A 69 -14.26 -3.35 -3.05
C SER A 69 -15.31 -2.24 -2.97
N TRP A 70 -15.55 -1.60 -4.08
CA TRP A 70 -16.52 -0.52 -4.22
C TRP A 70 -17.33 -0.66 -5.53
N ARG A 71 -18.47 0.03 -5.59
CA ARG A 71 -19.31 0.22 -6.78
C ARG A 71 -19.90 1.61 -6.75
N ILE A 72 -20.03 2.21 -7.91
CA ILE A 72 -20.79 3.45 -8.14
C ILE A 72 -21.96 3.06 -9.04
N ASN A 73 -23.18 3.43 -8.63
CA ASN A 73 -24.44 3.16 -9.32
C ASN A 73 -24.75 1.65 -9.54
N GLU A 74 -24.07 0.79 -8.82
CA GLU A 74 -24.25 -0.66 -8.84
C GLU A 74 -24.28 -1.21 -7.42
N ALA A 75 -24.98 -2.32 -7.23
CA ALA A 75 -24.92 -3.11 -6.01
C ALA A 75 -24.26 -4.47 -6.25
N LYS A 76 -23.77 -5.10 -5.19
CA LYS A 76 -23.34 -6.50 -5.17
C LYS A 76 -24.39 -7.33 -4.45
N ASP A 77 -24.42 -8.61 -4.77
CA ASP A 77 -25.24 -9.60 -4.05
C ASP A 77 -24.62 -9.93 -2.67
N ARG A 78 -24.45 -8.90 -1.87
CA ARG A 78 -24.05 -8.95 -0.45
C ARG A 78 -24.24 -7.58 0.20
N PRO A 79 -24.47 -7.51 1.52
CA PRO A 79 -24.64 -6.23 2.21
C PRO A 79 -23.37 -5.38 2.11
N GLU A 80 -23.56 -4.11 1.83
CA GLU A 80 -22.51 -3.10 1.90
C GLU A 80 -22.13 -2.77 3.35
N ARG A 81 -20.90 -2.31 3.54
CA ARG A 81 -20.46 -1.76 4.82
C ARG A 81 -20.96 -0.33 5.00
N LEU A 82 -21.01 0.42 3.90
CA LEU A 82 -21.57 1.76 3.81
C LEU A 82 -22.07 1.98 2.39
N GLY A 83 -23.34 2.38 2.24
CA GLY A 83 -23.97 2.86 1.03
C GLY A 83 -24.38 4.30 1.21
N LEU A 84 -24.02 5.17 0.26
CA LEU A 84 -24.38 6.57 0.25
C LEU A 84 -25.22 6.86 -1.00
N HIS A 85 -26.47 7.27 -0.79
CA HIS A 85 -27.39 7.66 -1.86
C HIS A 85 -27.40 9.18 -1.96
N PHE A 86 -26.99 9.72 -3.10
CA PHE A 86 -26.81 11.14 -3.30
C PHE A 86 -27.99 11.78 -4.06
N SER A 87 -28.13 13.10 -3.88
CA SER A 87 -28.99 13.91 -4.75
C SER A 87 -28.55 13.75 -6.21
N GLY A 88 -29.51 13.56 -7.10
CA GLY A 88 -29.24 13.22 -8.50
C GLY A 88 -29.22 11.72 -8.81
N GLY A 89 -29.55 10.86 -7.81
CA GLY A 89 -29.78 9.43 -8.01
C GLY A 89 -28.53 8.55 -7.99
N GLU A 90 -27.35 9.12 -7.77
CA GLU A 90 -26.10 8.35 -7.72
C GLU A 90 -25.90 7.70 -6.36
N VAL A 91 -25.27 6.53 -6.37
CA VAL A 91 -25.01 5.69 -5.19
C VAL A 91 -23.55 5.28 -5.15
N LEU A 92 -22.90 5.42 -3.99
CA LEU A 92 -21.59 4.87 -3.70
C LEU A 92 -21.70 3.76 -2.66
N ASN A 93 -21.40 2.54 -3.05
CA ASN A 93 -21.39 1.36 -2.20
C ASN A 93 -19.96 0.87 -1.93
N VAL A 94 -19.60 0.68 -0.66
CA VAL A 94 -18.31 0.11 -0.24
C VAL A 94 -18.50 -1.16 0.59
N TYR A 95 -17.66 -2.16 0.30
CA TYR A 95 -17.78 -3.51 0.81
C TYR A 95 -16.48 -3.98 1.48
N ALA A 96 -16.58 -4.80 2.52
CA ALA A 96 -15.46 -5.41 3.24
C ALA A 96 -14.36 -4.39 3.57
N CYS A 97 -14.76 -3.31 4.25
CA CYS A 97 -13.89 -2.23 4.67
C CYS A 97 -14.14 -1.83 6.13
N SER A 98 -13.21 -1.13 6.73
CA SER A 98 -13.45 -0.38 7.96
C SER A 98 -13.91 1.04 7.62
N VAL A 99 -14.89 1.53 8.38
CA VAL A 99 -15.40 2.89 8.32
C VAL A 99 -15.07 3.55 9.65
N ARG A 100 -14.48 4.75 9.64
CA ARG A 100 -14.20 5.53 10.84
C ARG A 100 -14.44 7.01 10.56
N PHE A 101 -14.85 7.74 11.59
CA PHE A 101 -14.98 9.19 11.54
C PHE A 101 -13.71 9.86 12.05
N ILE A 102 -13.26 10.91 11.36
CA ILE A 102 -12.16 11.79 11.75
C ILE A 102 -12.78 13.16 12.05
N LYS A 103 -12.56 13.70 13.23
CA LYS A 103 -12.96 15.05 13.60
C LYS A 103 -11.91 16.06 13.12
N GLY A 104 -12.34 17.25 12.74
CA GLY A 104 -11.45 18.33 12.32
C GLY A 104 -10.94 18.20 10.89
N ALA A 105 -9.86 18.91 10.60
CA ALA A 105 -9.27 18.96 9.28
C ALA A 105 -8.46 17.68 8.97
N LEU A 106 -8.41 17.30 7.69
CA LEU A 106 -7.60 16.18 7.26
C LEU A 106 -6.10 16.46 7.41
N ASP A 107 -5.69 17.71 7.31
CA ASP A 107 -4.30 18.14 7.45
C ASP A 107 -3.74 17.90 8.86
N ASP A 108 -4.61 17.91 9.89
CA ASP A 108 -4.23 17.57 11.26
C ASP A 108 -4.06 16.05 11.47
N ALA A 109 -4.71 15.26 10.63
CA ALA A 109 -4.75 13.79 10.77
C ALA A 109 -3.76 13.06 9.85
N TYR A 110 -3.26 13.70 8.80
CA TYR A 110 -2.44 13.08 7.76
C TYR A 110 -1.20 13.88 7.42
N ASP A 111 -0.07 13.19 7.39
CA ASP A 111 1.14 13.73 6.78
C ASP A 111 1.15 13.41 5.27
N TRP A 112 0.71 14.38 4.49
CA TRP A 112 0.63 14.27 3.03
C TRP A 112 1.99 14.04 2.36
N SER A 113 3.10 14.39 3.03
CA SER A 113 4.45 14.16 2.50
C SER A 113 4.85 12.68 2.43
N ALA A 114 4.08 11.80 3.09
CA ALA A 114 4.32 10.36 3.07
C ALA A 114 3.55 9.64 1.95
N ASP A 115 2.53 10.25 1.34
CA ASP A 115 1.72 9.61 0.30
C ASP A 115 2.49 9.54 -1.02
N VAL A 116 2.89 8.33 -1.42
CA VAL A 116 3.69 8.11 -2.65
C VAL A 116 2.96 8.51 -3.93
N MET A 117 1.62 8.59 -3.92
CA MET A 117 0.80 9.04 -5.04
C MET A 117 0.42 10.52 -4.94
N GLY A 118 0.64 11.14 -3.78
CA GLY A 118 0.28 12.54 -3.53
C GLY A 118 1.21 13.54 -4.22
N THR A 119 0.69 14.75 -4.45
CA THR A 119 1.47 15.88 -4.98
C THR A 119 2.45 16.44 -3.95
N ALA A 120 2.12 16.29 -2.66
CA ALA A 120 2.97 16.73 -1.53
C ALA A 120 4.05 15.70 -1.15
N TRP A 121 4.17 14.57 -1.87
CA TRP A 121 5.21 13.57 -1.63
C TRP A 121 6.59 14.18 -1.52
N ASN A 122 7.32 13.83 -0.45
CA ASN A 122 8.65 14.36 -0.21
C ASN A 122 9.70 13.24 -0.05
N PRO A 123 10.48 12.95 -1.11
CA PRO A 123 11.49 11.89 -1.09
C PRO A 123 12.63 12.16 -0.09
N ALA A 124 12.93 13.42 0.22
CA ALA A 124 13.97 13.76 1.22
C ALA A 124 13.47 13.38 2.63
N THR A 125 12.20 13.65 2.95
CA THR A 125 11.58 13.22 4.21
C THR A 125 11.55 11.70 4.31
N ALA A 126 11.18 10.98 3.25
CA ALA A 126 11.22 9.51 3.24
C ALA A 126 12.64 8.98 3.52
N ARG A 127 13.67 9.50 2.84
CA ARG A 127 15.07 9.12 3.10
C ARG A 127 15.51 9.41 4.54
N ARG A 128 15.12 10.55 5.11
CA ARG A 128 15.42 10.89 6.50
C ARG A 128 14.78 9.90 7.47
N ARG A 129 13.51 9.55 7.29
CA ARG A 129 12.78 8.57 8.10
C ARG A 129 13.39 7.17 8.03
N LEU A 130 13.83 6.76 6.84
CA LEU A 130 14.53 5.49 6.66
C LEU A 130 15.87 5.46 7.43
N ARG A 131 16.69 6.52 7.30
CA ARG A 131 17.98 6.62 8.02
C ARG A 131 17.84 6.62 9.54
N ALA A 132 16.69 7.08 10.06
CA ALA A 132 16.41 7.03 11.49
C ALA A 132 16.10 5.61 12.02
N ARG A 133 15.98 4.62 11.13
CA ARG A 133 15.65 3.22 11.47
C ARG A 133 16.61 2.25 10.77
N PRO A 134 17.93 2.33 11.06
CA PRO A 134 18.97 1.59 10.33
C PRO A 134 18.79 0.06 10.42
N ASP A 135 18.26 -0.43 11.54
CA ASP A 135 18.06 -1.86 11.79
C ASP A 135 16.80 -2.45 11.16
N ALA A 136 15.90 -1.61 10.65
CA ALA A 136 14.69 -2.08 10.01
C ALA A 136 14.99 -2.87 8.73
N LEU A 137 14.22 -3.94 8.50
CA LEU A 137 14.26 -4.64 7.21
C LEU A 137 13.65 -3.74 6.12
N VAL A 138 14.24 -3.75 4.93
CA VAL A 138 13.71 -2.99 3.79
C VAL A 138 12.28 -3.41 3.44
N ALA A 139 11.92 -4.67 3.68
CA ALA A 139 10.56 -5.18 3.47
C ALA A 139 9.55 -4.54 4.42
N ASP A 140 9.92 -4.32 5.68
CA ASP A 140 9.06 -3.66 6.68
C ASP A 140 9.00 -2.15 6.43
N ALA A 141 10.15 -1.54 6.13
CA ALA A 141 10.25 -0.12 5.82
C ALA A 141 9.37 0.31 4.64
N LEU A 142 9.27 -0.52 3.58
CA LEU A 142 8.37 -0.27 2.45
C LEU A 142 6.89 -0.39 2.83
N LEU A 143 6.54 -1.12 3.86
CA LEU A 143 5.15 -1.29 4.33
C LEU A 143 4.74 -0.26 5.37
N ASP A 144 5.71 0.53 5.88
CA ASP A 144 5.46 1.59 6.84
C ASP A 144 4.74 2.76 6.17
N GLN A 145 3.51 3.00 6.59
CA GLN A 145 2.66 4.03 5.99
C GLN A 145 3.09 5.45 6.37
N ASP A 146 3.87 5.62 7.45
CA ASP A 146 4.45 6.91 7.82
C ASP A 146 5.63 7.30 6.89
N VAL A 147 6.17 6.32 6.15
CA VAL A 147 7.26 6.54 5.19
C VAL A 147 6.76 6.47 3.75
N PHE A 148 5.97 5.43 3.44
CA PHE A 148 5.48 5.12 2.09
C PHE A 148 3.96 4.84 2.13
N ALA A 149 3.18 5.86 2.47
CA ALA A 149 1.72 5.72 2.47
C ALA A 149 1.23 5.27 1.09
N GLY A 150 0.47 4.18 1.06
CA GLY A 150 -0.03 3.58 -0.16
C GLY A 150 0.72 2.31 -0.59
N VAL A 151 1.99 2.17 -0.27
CA VAL A 151 2.75 0.96 -0.61
C VAL A 151 2.20 -0.24 0.15
N GLY A 152 1.88 -1.28 -0.60
CA GLY A 152 1.42 -2.55 -0.06
C GLY A 152 2.32 -3.72 -0.47
N ASN A 153 1.79 -4.94 -0.32
CA ASN A 153 2.61 -6.13 -0.49
C ASN A 153 3.01 -6.42 -1.94
N ILE A 154 2.20 -6.00 -2.90
CA ILE A 154 2.52 -6.13 -4.32
C ILE A 154 3.67 -5.19 -4.64
N ILE A 155 3.49 -3.89 -4.37
CA ILE A 155 4.48 -2.85 -4.64
C ILE A 155 5.79 -3.18 -3.93
N LYS A 156 5.76 -3.58 -2.65
CA LYS A 156 6.95 -3.99 -1.90
C LYS A 156 7.77 -5.06 -2.62
N ASN A 157 7.13 -6.16 -3.05
CA ASN A 157 7.87 -7.27 -3.68
C ASN A 157 8.46 -6.85 -5.04
N GLU A 158 7.68 -6.14 -5.84
CA GLU A 158 8.10 -5.72 -7.17
C GLU A 158 9.20 -4.66 -7.13
N VAL A 159 9.09 -3.67 -6.25
CA VAL A 159 10.13 -2.64 -6.02
C VAL A 159 11.46 -3.29 -5.64
N LEU A 160 11.46 -4.19 -4.64
CA LEU A 160 12.68 -4.85 -4.19
C LEU A 160 13.32 -5.69 -5.30
N HIS A 161 12.52 -6.36 -6.11
CA HIS A 161 13.03 -7.06 -7.27
C HIS A 161 13.62 -6.11 -8.30
N ARG A 162 12.93 -5.01 -8.66
CA ARG A 162 13.42 -4.04 -9.64
C ARG A 162 14.77 -3.45 -9.25
N ILE A 163 14.94 -3.05 -8.00
CA ILE A 163 16.19 -2.48 -7.50
C ILE A 163 17.24 -3.53 -7.10
N ARG A 164 16.94 -4.84 -7.23
CA ARG A 164 17.84 -5.96 -6.90
C ARG A 164 18.29 -5.95 -5.43
N VAL A 165 17.36 -5.69 -4.50
CA VAL A 165 17.61 -5.72 -3.06
C VAL A 165 16.82 -6.85 -2.42
N HIS A 166 17.50 -7.69 -1.64
CA HIS A 166 16.87 -8.80 -0.92
C HIS A 166 15.94 -8.26 0.19
N PRO A 167 14.74 -8.83 0.41
CA PRO A 167 13.76 -8.30 1.37
C PRO A 167 14.23 -8.26 2.83
N GLU A 168 15.20 -9.10 3.19
CA GLU A 168 15.81 -9.11 4.54
C GLU A 168 17.05 -8.21 4.65
N SER A 169 17.34 -7.36 3.68
CA SER A 169 18.38 -6.34 3.82
C SER A 169 18.01 -5.33 4.90
N ARG A 170 19.01 -4.84 5.65
CA ARG A 170 18.81 -3.76 6.64
C ARG A 170 18.97 -2.40 5.97
N ILE A 171 18.17 -1.43 6.38
CA ILE A 171 18.19 -0.06 5.85
C ILE A 171 19.59 0.56 6.01
N GLY A 172 20.20 0.45 7.20
CA GLY A 172 21.52 1.03 7.48
C GLY A 172 22.67 0.41 6.70
N ALA A 173 22.49 -0.80 6.17
CA ALA A 173 23.48 -1.48 5.36
C ALA A 173 23.36 -1.18 3.84
N LEU A 174 22.28 -0.49 3.43
CA LEU A 174 22.10 -0.12 2.02
C LEU A 174 23.12 0.96 1.60
N PRO A 175 23.83 0.79 0.49
CA PRO A 175 24.55 1.91 -0.11
C PRO A 175 23.61 3.09 -0.40
N ALA A 176 24.11 4.31 -0.28
CA ALA A 176 23.31 5.53 -0.49
C ALA A 176 22.52 5.53 -1.81
N ARG A 177 23.13 5.02 -2.89
CA ARG A 177 22.47 4.83 -4.19
C ARG A 177 21.27 3.89 -4.10
N LYS A 178 21.38 2.78 -3.35
CA LYS A 178 20.29 1.80 -3.18
C LYS A 178 19.14 2.36 -2.34
N LEU A 179 19.48 3.14 -1.30
CA LEU A 179 18.48 3.83 -0.51
C LEU A 179 17.71 4.87 -1.36
N SER A 180 18.39 5.62 -2.23
CA SER A 180 17.72 6.53 -3.17
C SER A 180 16.83 5.76 -4.15
N GLN A 181 17.37 4.70 -4.77
CA GLN A 181 16.59 3.84 -5.68
C GLN A 181 15.33 3.25 -4.99
N LEU A 182 15.40 2.87 -3.72
CA LEU A 182 14.26 2.36 -2.96
C LEU A 182 13.13 3.41 -2.87
N VAL A 183 13.49 4.65 -2.56
CA VAL A 183 12.54 5.77 -2.43
C VAL A 183 11.93 6.14 -3.77
N ASP A 184 12.76 6.26 -4.80
CA ASP A 184 12.31 6.66 -6.13
C ASP A 184 11.45 5.57 -6.78
N GLU A 185 11.87 4.31 -6.68
CA GLU A 185 11.14 3.17 -7.27
C GLU A 185 9.81 2.88 -6.57
N ALA A 186 9.70 3.16 -5.26
CA ALA A 186 8.42 3.02 -4.55
C ALA A 186 7.34 3.94 -5.18
N ARG A 187 7.71 5.15 -5.58
CA ARG A 187 6.82 6.07 -6.29
C ARG A 187 6.60 5.64 -7.74
N THR A 188 7.67 5.39 -8.48
CA THR A 188 7.61 5.01 -9.90
C THR A 188 6.71 3.79 -10.10
N TYR A 189 6.96 2.71 -9.34
CA TYR A 189 6.12 1.51 -9.44
C TYR A 189 4.67 1.76 -9.05
N SER A 190 4.41 2.68 -8.12
CA SER A 190 3.02 3.03 -7.74
C SER A 190 2.27 3.68 -8.90
N PHE A 191 2.93 4.53 -9.70
CA PHE A 191 2.33 5.10 -10.92
C PHE A 191 2.18 4.06 -12.03
N ASP A 192 3.19 3.23 -12.27
CA ASP A 192 3.06 2.09 -13.19
C ASP A 192 1.87 1.19 -12.82
N PHE A 193 1.74 0.86 -11.52
CA PHE A 193 0.62 0.07 -11.00
C PHE A 193 -0.73 0.74 -11.30
N TYR A 194 -0.82 2.07 -11.10
CA TYR A 194 -2.03 2.84 -11.36
C TYR A 194 -2.44 2.71 -12.83
N GLU A 195 -1.54 2.93 -13.77
CA GLU A 195 -1.79 2.81 -15.21
C GLU A 195 -2.21 1.38 -15.60
N TRP A 196 -1.45 0.37 -15.16
CA TRP A 196 -1.77 -1.02 -15.46
C TRP A 196 -3.07 -1.48 -14.80
N LYS A 197 -3.42 -0.92 -13.66
CA LYS A 197 -4.68 -1.22 -12.97
C LYS A 197 -5.87 -0.66 -13.73
N GLN A 198 -5.78 0.57 -14.23
CA GLN A 198 -6.80 1.18 -15.07
C GLN A 198 -6.98 0.40 -16.39
N ALA A 199 -5.89 -0.04 -16.99
CA ALA A 199 -5.89 -0.84 -18.21
C ALA A 199 -6.25 -2.33 -17.98
N TYR A 200 -6.55 -2.76 -16.76
CA TYR A 200 -6.86 -4.16 -16.38
C TYR A 200 -5.74 -5.17 -16.68
N VAL A 201 -4.50 -4.73 -16.84
CA VAL A 201 -3.34 -5.58 -17.17
C VAL A 201 -2.33 -5.76 -16.05
N LEU A 202 -2.58 -5.20 -14.87
CA LEU A 202 -1.65 -5.19 -13.74
C LEU A 202 -0.97 -6.54 -13.45
N LYS A 203 -1.73 -7.65 -13.46
CA LYS A 203 -1.18 -8.99 -13.16
C LYS A 203 -0.19 -9.48 -14.22
N LYS A 204 -0.26 -8.97 -15.46
CA LYS A 204 0.68 -9.31 -16.55
C LYS A 204 2.06 -8.72 -16.27
N HIS A 205 2.13 -7.62 -15.50
CA HIS A 205 3.37 -6.90 -15.18
C HIS A 205 4.04 -7.38 -13.88
N TYR A 206 3.44 -8.33 -13.15
CA TYR A 206 4.13 -8.91 -11.99
C TYR A 206 5.36 -9.70 -12.43
N GLN A 207 6.50 -9.37 -11.82
CA GLN A 207 7.77 -10.06 -12.04
C GLN A 207 8.03 -11.15 -10.99
N VAL A 208 7.73 -10.86 -9.73
CA VAL A 208 7.93 -11.82 -8.63
C VAL A 208 6.69 -12.07 -7.78
N HIS A 209 5.80 -11.09 -7.66
CA HIS A 209 4.63 -11.26 -6.80
C HIS A 209 3.73 -12.38 -7.30
N THR A 210 3.63 -13.50 -6.54
CA THR A 210 2.90 -14.72 -6.89
C THR A 210 3.44 -15.48 -8.11
N LYS A 211 4.66 -15.18 -8.55
CA LYS A 211 5.36 -15.92 -9.61
C LYS A 211 6.22 -17.04 -9.02
N ARG A 212 6.65 -17.97 -9.86
CA ARG A 212 7.49 -19.12 -9.47
C ARG A 212 8.90 -19.04 -10.03
N VAL A 213 9.10 -18.31 -11.11
CA VAL A 213 10.36 -18.21 -11.86
C VAL A 213 10.73 -16.75 -12.03
N CYS A 214 11.99 -16.43 -11.80
CA CYS A 214 12.54 -15.10 -12.01
C CYS A 214 12.61 -14.77 -13.50
N PRO A 215 12.01 -13.66 -13.97
CA PRO A 215 12.04 -13.33 -15.40
C PRO A 215 13.41 -12.84 -15.90
N ARG A 216 14.37 -12.54 -14.99
CA ARG A 216 15.71 -12.08 -15.38
C ARG A 216 16.69 -13.20 -15.65
N ASP A 217 16.66 -14.25 -14.83
CA ASP A 217 17.69 -15.29 -14.83
C ASP A 217 17.13 -16.71 -14.92
N GLY A 218 15.80 -16.86 -14.97
CA GLY A 218 15.15 -18.16 -15.09
C GLY A 218 15.20 -19.04 -13.83
N THR A 219 15.77 -18.55 -12.71
CA THR A 219 15.86 -19.33 -11.49
C THR A 219 14.52 -19.38 -10.73
N PRO A 220 14.27 -20.44 -9.93
CA PRO A 220 13.12 -20.48 -9.04
C PRO A 220 13.12 -19.32 -8.06
N LEU A 221 11.94 -18.71 -7.83
CA LEU A 221 11.76 -17.66 -6.83
C LEU A 221 11.59 -18.26 -5.44
N SER A 222 12.27 -17.66 -4.47
CA SER A 222 12.06 -17.94 -3.05
C SER A 222 10.75 -17.32 -2.56
N TYR A 223 10.14 -17.98 -1.57
CA TYR A 223 8.89 -17.56 -0.96
C TYR A 223 8.91 -17.73 0.55
N ARG A 224 8.43 -16.74 1.27
CA ARG A 224 8.15 -16.84 2.71
C ARG A 224 6.74 -16.31 3.00
N LYS A 225 5.94 -17.12 3.72
CA LYS A 225 4.53 -16.78 4.04
C LYS A 225 4.44 -15.56 4.97
N GLN A 226 5.37 -15.45 5.92
CA GLN A 226 5.44 -14.39 6.91
C GLN A 226 6.88 -13.90 7.01
N LEU A 227 7.13 -12.66 6.65
CA LEU A 227 8.45 -12.03 6.71
C LEU A 227 8.35 -10.68 7.43
N GLY A 228 9.36 -10.40 8.26
CA GLY A 228 9.51 -9.16 9.00
C GLY A 228 8.45 -8.94 10.09
N LEU A 229 8.42 -7.75 10.65
CA LEU A 229 7.46 -7.34 11.67
C LEU A 229 6.03 -7.28 11.14
N ALA A 230 5.88 -6.88 9.88
CA ALA A 230 4.58 -6.79 9.22
C ALA A 230 3.97 -8.17 8.87
N GLN A 231 4.71 -9.27 9.05
CA GLN A 231 4.28 -10.66 8.83
C GLN A 231 3.61 -10.84 7.45
N ARG A 232 4.20 -10.26 6.41
CA ARG A 232 3.63 -10.29 5.05
C ARG A 232 4.39 -11.26 4.15
N ARG A 233 3.67 -11.82 3.17
CA ARG A 233 4.27 -12.69 2.15
C ARG A 233 5.37 -11.97 1.40
N ALA A 234 6.50 -12.63 1.22
CA ALA A 234 7.61 -12.15 0.41
C ALA A 234 7.93 -13.13 -0.71
N PHE A 235 8.28 -12.59 -1.87
CA PHE A 235 8.73 -13.29 -3.06
C PHE A 235 10.00 -12.60 -3.53
N TRP A 236 11.07 -13.35 -3.78
CA TRP A 236 12.34 -12.77 -4.23
C TRP A 236 13.17 -13.81 -5.01
N CYS A 237 14.18 -13.32 -5.72
CA CYS A 237 15.18 -14.14 -6.40
C CYS A 237 16.49 -14.11 -5.62
N GLU A 238 16.97 -15.26 -5.16
CA GLU A 238 18.23 -15.36 -4.42
C GLU A 238 19.43 -14.97 -5.29
N THR A 239 19.36 -15.20 -6.59
CA THR A 239 20.46 -14.94 -7.53
C THR A 239 20.58 -13.45 -7.84
N CYS A 240 19.47 -12.76 -8.15
CA CYS A 240 19.53 -11.39 -8.66
C CYS A 240 19.30 -10.30 -7.62
N GLN A 241 18.82 -10.64 -6.39
CA GLN A 241 18.61 -9.69 -5.30
C GLN A 241 19.68 -9.87 -4.20
N ARG A 242 20.54 -8.85 -4.08
CA ARG A 242 21.63 -8.86 -3.09
C ARG A 242 21.11 -8.57 -1.70
N ARG A 243 21.54 -9.35 -0.70
CA ARG A 243 21.32 -9.09 0.72
C ARG A 243 22.39 -8.14 1.26
N TYR A 244 21.96 -7.09 1.96
CA TYR A 244 22.81 -6.09 2.61
C TYR A 244 22.63 -6.20 4.13
N GLY A 245 23.75 -6.25 4.89
CA GLY A 245 23.73 -6.38 6.37
C GLY A 245 23.31 -7.78 6.85
N ALA A 246 23.61 -8.83 6.10
CA ALA A 246 23.64 -10.17 6.64
C ALA A 246 24.79 -10.28 7.64
N ASP A 247 24.53 -10.80 8.85
CA ASP A 247 25.58 -11.09 9.80
C ASP A 247 26.57 -12.04 9.13
N THR A 248 27.82 -11.59 8.95
CA THR A 248 28.93 -12.40 8.44
C THR A 248 29.43 -13.44 9.46
N SER A 249 28.71 -13.63 10.55
CA SER A 249 29.09 -14.50 11.68
C SER A 249 28.54 -15.93 11.61
N ALA A 250 28.20 -16.45 10.43
CA ALA A 250 27.76 -17.84 10.28
C ALA A 250 28.32 -18.52 9.02
N VAL A 251 29.63 -18.37 8.76
CA VAL A 251 30.39 -19.38 8.04
C VAL A 251 31.29 -20.08 9.08
N ALA A 252 30.69 -20.98 9.84
CA ALA A 252 31.49 -21.97 10.58
C ALA A 252 32.27 -22.79 9.54
N GLU A 253 33.59 -22.70 9.56
CA GLU A 253 34.45 -23.62 8.83
C GLU A 253 34.02 -25.06 9.12
N PRO A 254 33.98 -25.96 8.12
CA PRO A 254 33.79 -27.37 8.38
C PRO A 254 35.00 -27.87 9.19
N ALA A 255 34.74 -28.40 10.37
CA ALA A 255 35.73 -28.99 11.22
C ALA A 255 36.53 -30.01 10.42
N ARG A 256 37.86 -29.80 10.31
CA ARG A 256 38.80 -30.77 9.74
C ARG A 256 38.70 -32.07 10.55
N ALA A 257 38.29 -33.12 9.89
CA ALA A 257 38.35 -34.48 10.48
C ALA A 257 39.77 -34.80 10.95
N PRO A 258 39.94 -35.42 12.15
CA PRO A 258 41.26 -35.81 12.63
C PRO A 258 41.83 -36.91 11.73
N ARG A 259 43.09 -36.72 11.27
CA ARG A 259 43.86 -37.77 10.61
C ARG A 259 44.06 -38.90 11.63
N ARG A 260 43.61 -40.07 11.30
CA ARG A 260 43.96 -41.30 12.05
C ARG A 260 45.43 -41.68 11.80
N PRO A 261 46.13 -42.25 12.82
CA PRO A 261 47.51 -42.63 12.77
C PRO A 261 47.79 -43.83 11.82
#